data_90e4609518bbe6f4ba3fcb1917e08804
#
_entry.id   90e4609518bbe6f4ba3fcb1917e08804
#
_cell.length_a   1.000
_cell.length_b   1.000
_cell.length_c   1.000
_cell.angle_alpha   90.00
_cell.angle_beta   90.00
_cell.angle_gamma   90.00
#
_symmetry.space_group_name_H-M   'P 1'
#
loop_
_entity.id
_entity.type
_entity.pdbx_description
1 polymer ?
#
loop_
_entity_poly.entity_id
_entity_poly.type
_entity_poly.pdbx_seq_one_letter_code
_entity_poly.pdbx_strand_id
1 'polypeptide(L)'
;SIQPAQSDYYQATRGGGHGDYRLPVYAPASVQEAVNLTQKAFDTADKYRTPAMILGDGIIGQMMEPVTMPEYVRPEVDKSWAATGWNSSMKRDRAIINSLFIEADRLEVHLAKLEKKYRAIEQNELMVETQFLEDAEFAIVAYGTTARIALTAIRNARAEGIKVGLIRPITLWPFPSRIISDTAKRVKGLLTVEMSLGQMVDDGRIAANGACPVKFYGRSGGVVPGVREIYQQIVSMKEELA
;
A
#
# COMPACT_ATOMS: atom_id res chain seq x y z
N SER A 1 -20.64 -15.65 2.87
CA SER A 1 -19.92 -14.71 3.75
C SER A 1 -18.59 -14.33 3.13
N ILE A 2 -18.19 -13.08 3.28
CA ILE A 2 -16.88 -12.60 2.85
C ILE A 2 -15.86 -13.01 3.93
N GLN A 3 -14.84 -13.72 3.52
CA GLN A 3 -13.74 -14.11 4.41
C GLN A 3 -12.59 -13.08 4.31
N PRO A 4 -11.87 -12.80 5.42
CA PRO A 4 -10.74 -11.88 5.38
C PRO A 4 -9.60 -12.47 4.54
N ALA A 5 -9.06 -11.66 3.63
CA ALA A 5 -7.92 -12.03 2.78
C ALA A 5 -7.16 -10.80 2.34
N GLN A 6 -5.89 -10.98 1.96
CA GLN A 6 -5.03 -9.97 1.34
C GLN A 6 -4.48 -10.49 0.00
N SER A 7 -5.23 -11.39 -0.65
CA SER A 7 -4.81 -12.07 -1.89
C SER A 7 -5.02 -11.24 -3.16
N ASP A 8 -5.61 -10.06 -3.05
CA ASP A 8 -5.82 -9.14 -4.17
C ASP A 8 -4.67 -8.14 -4.36
N TYR A 9 -3.59 -8.29 -3.57
CA TYR A 9 -2.44 -7.39 -3.59
C TYR A 9 -1.82 -7.27 -4.98
N TYR A 10 -1.56 -8.39 -5.67
CA TYR A 10 -0.99 -8.37 -7.02
C TYR A 10 -1.92 -7.71 -8.03
N GLN A 11 -3.21 -8.03 -7.99
CA GLN A 11 -4.20 -7.43 -8.88
C GLN A 11 -4.28 -5.91 -8.66
N ALA A 12 -4.25 -5.46 -7.40
CA ALA A 12 -4.29 -4.05 -7.06
C ALA A 12 -3.00 -3.30 -7.45
N THR A 13 -1.83 -3.87 -7.20
CA THR A 13 -0.55 -3.18 -7.32
C THR A 13 0.14 -3.38 -8.67
N ARG A 14 -0.08 -4.53 -9.34
CA ARG A 14 0.52 -4.86 -10.64
C ARG A 14 -0.46 -4.75 -11.81
N GLY A 15 -1.74 -4.52 -11.50
CA GLY A 15 -2.80 -4.40 -12.48
C GLY A 15 -3.38 -5.74 -12.93
N GLY A 16 -4.68 -5.72 -13.27
CA GLY A 16 -5.43 -6.86 -13.78
C GLY A 16 -5.76 -6.74 -15.26
N GLY A 17 -5.28 -5.69 -15.93
CA GLY A 17 -5.54 -5.40 -17.34
C GLY A 17 -4.28 -5.33 -18.17
N HIS A 18 -4.43 -4.84 -19.39
CA HIS A 18 -3.37 -4.69 -20.38
C HIS A 18 -2.71 -3.31 -20.29
N GLY A 19 -1.39 -3.23 -20.43
CA GLY A 19 -0.61 -2.01 -20.53
C GLY A 19 0.15 -1.61 -19.26
N ASP A 20 0.87 -0.50 -19.36
CA ASP A 20 1.82 -0.01 -18.36
C ASP A 20 1.18 0.98 -17.39
N TYR A 21 0.01 0.66 -16.85
CA TYR A 21 -0.70 1.54 -15.93
C TYR A 21 -0.40 1.24 -14.47
N ARG A 22 -0.60 2.24 -13.61
CA ARG A 22 -0.53 2.14 -12.16
C ARG A 22 -1.69 2.90 -11.52
N LEU A 23 -2.12 2.42 -10.36
CA LEU A 23 -3.13 3.07 -9.52
C LEU A 23 -2.55 3.33 -8.13
N PRO A 24 -2.77 4.51 -7.53
CA PRO A 24 -2.59 4.66 -6.08
C PRO A 24 -3.48 3.67 -5.34
N VAL A 25 -2.88 2.85 -4.47
CA VAL A 25 -3.59 1.83 -3.68
C VAL A 25 -3.34 2.11 -2.21
N TYR A 26 -4.41 2.36 -1.46
CA TYR A 26 -4.38 2.67 -0.03
C TYR A 26 -4.93 1.50 0.77
N ALA A 27 -4.21 1.08 1.81
CA ALA A 27 -4.59 -0.03 2.69
C ALA A 27 -4.81 0.46 4.12
N PRO A 28 -6.07 0.73 4.52
CA PRO A 28 -6.38 1.15 5.87
C PRO A 28 -6.15 0.02 6.88
N ALA A 29 -5.79 0.38 8.12
CA ALA A 29 -5.69 -0.53 9.25
C ALA A 29 -6.77 -0.28 10.32
N SER A 30 -7.66 0.70 10.14
CA SER A 30 -8.80 1.00 11.00
C SER A 30 -9.95 1.60 10.20
N VAL A 31 -11.13 1.65 10.81
CA VAL A 31 -12.30 2.29 10.17
C VAL A 31 -12.09 3.80 10.02
N GLN A 32 -11.48 4.45 11.04
CA GLN A 32 -11.12 5.87 10.94
C GLN A 32 -10.17 6.13 9.77
N GLU A 33 -9.17 5.27 9.61
CA GLU A 33 -8.21 5.42 8.51
C GLU A 33 -8.87 5.17 7.15
N ALA A 34 -9.83 4.23 7.06
CA ALA A 34 -10.61 4.01 5.84
C ALA A 34 -11.38 5.26 5.42
N VAL A 35 -11.99 5.99 6.37
CA VAL A 35 -12.67 7.26 6.11
C VAL A 35 -11.68 8.31 5.60
N ASN A 36 -10.56 8.50 6.31
CA ASN A 36 -9.55 9.49 5.94
C ASN A 36 -8.91 9.21 4.57
N LEU A 37 -8.58 7.94 4.32
CA LEU A 37 -7.98 7.52 3.06
C LEU A 37 -8.97 7.58 1.89
N THR A 38 -10.28 7.45 2.14
CA THR A 38 -11.29 7.65 1.09
C THR A 38 -11.26 9.09 0.59
N GLN A 39 -11.23 10.09 1.47
CA GLN A 39 -11.07 11.48 1.06
C GLN A 39 -9.75 11.69 0.31
N LYS A 40 -8.64 11.20 0.85
CA LYS A 40 -7.32 11.27 0.22
C LYS A 40 -7.31 10.62 -1.17
N ALA A 41 -8.01 9.49 -1.36
CA ALA A 41 -8.09 8.81 -2.64
C ALA A 41 -8.80 9.67 -3.70
N PHE A 42 -9.90 10.36 -3.35
CA PHE A 42 -10.55 11.31 -4.24
C PHE A 42 -9.63 12.47 -4.63
N ASP A 43 -8.95 13.08 -3.64
CA ASP A 43 -8.02 14.18 -3.89
C ASP A 43 -6.86 13.76 -4.79
N THR A 44 -6.30 12.57 -4.55
CA THR A 44 -5.23 12.01 -5.38
C THR A 44 -5.71 11.68 -6.79
N ALA A 45 -6.90 11.08 -6.91
CA ALA A 45 -7.49 10.77 -8.21
C ALA A 45 -7.73 12.01 -9.05
N ASP A 46 -8.24 13.08 -8.44
CA ASP A 46 -8.45 14.37 -9.10
C ASP A 46 -7.12 15.04 -9.50
N LYS A 47 -6.17 15.11 -8.55
CA LYS A 47 -4.86 15.75 -8.75
C LYS A 47 -4.07 15.14 -9.91
N TYR A 48 -4.06 13.81 -9.99
CA TYR A 48 -3.27 13.09 -11.00
C TYR A 48 -4.10 12.60 -12.19
N ARG A 49 -5.40 12.88 -12.21
CA ARG A 49 -6.30 12.37 -13.25
C ARG A 49 -6.09 10.86 -13.46
N THR A 50 -6.23 10.10 -12.39
CA THR A 50 -6.06 8.64 -12.40
C THR A 50 -6.96 8.01 -11.34
N PRO A 51 -7.53 6.83 -11.56
CA PRO A 51 -8.26 6.13 -10.51
C PRO A 51 -7.36 5.88 -9.30
N ALA A 52 -7.94 5.89 -8.10
CA ALA A 52 -7.30 5.46 -6.87
C ALA A 52 -8.14 4.33 -6.23
N MET A 53 -7.51 3.46 -5.47
CA MET A 53 -8.13 2.28 -4.88
C MET A 53 -7.97 2.30 -3.37
N ILE A 54 -9.04 1.96 -2.64
CA ILE A 54 -8.97 1.56 -1.23
C ILE A 54 -9.02 0.04 -1.19
N LEU A 55 -7.99 -0.58 -0.65
CA LEU A 55 -7.88 -2.02 -0.49
C LEU A 55 -7.97 -2.39 0.99
N GLY A 56 -9.17 -2.70 1.45
CA GLY A 56 -9.45 -3.18 2.81
C GLY A 56 -9.74 -4.68 2.80
N ASP A 57 -9.28 -5.40 3.82
CA ASP A 57 -9.67 -6.79 4.02
C ASP A 57 -11.08 -6.90 4.65
N GLY A 58 -11.63 -8.14 4.67
CA GLY A 58 -12.99 -8.38 5.17
C GLY A 58 -13.18 -8.08 6.66
N ILE A 59 -12.12 -7.99 7.46
CA ILE A 59 -12.20 -7.59 8.88
C ILE A 59 -12.47 -6.09 8.96
N ILE A 60 -11.65 -5.29 8.26
CA ILE A 60 -11.84 -3.83 8.20
C ILE A 60 -13.25 -3.50 7.67
N GLY A 61 -13.72 -4.24 6.65
CA GLY A 61 -15.04 -4.03 6.05
C GLY A 61 -16.22 -4.42 6.94
N GLN A 62 -16.03 -5.25 7.96
CA GLN A 62 -17.10 -5.76 8.84
C GLN A 62 -17.03 -5.23 10.27
N MET A 63 -15.90 -4.64 10.67
CA MET A 63 -15.73 -4.13 12.03
C MET A 63 -16.45 -2.80 12.23
N MET A 64 -16.84 -2.54 13.46
CA MET A 64 -17.37 -1.25 13.89
C MET A 64 -16.41 -0.59 14.85
N GLU A 65 -16.00 0.62 14.54
CA GLU A 65 -15.18 1.46 15.40
C GLU A 65 -15.79 2.87 15.44
N PRO A 66 -15.63 3.62 16.53
CA PRO A 66 -16.03 5.02 16.56
C PRO A 66 -15.21 5.81 15.55
N VAL A 67 -15.88 6.68 14.80
CA VAL A 67 -15.26 7.50 13.75
C VAL A 67 -15.56 8.98 14.02
N THR A 68 -14.52 9.80 13.98
CA THR A 68 -14.66 11.24 13.90
C THR A 68 -14.61 11.63 12.42
N MET A 69 -15.71 12.23 11.92
CA MET A 69 -15.75 12.71 10.54
C MET A 69 -14.79 13.89 10.41
N PRO A 70 -13.76 13.80 9.55
CA PRO A 70 -12.84 14.90 9.35
C PRO A 70 -13.55 16.06 8.65
N GLU A 71 -13.16 17.30 8.97
CA GLU A 71 -13.56 18.45 8.18
C GLU A 71 -12.88 18.34 6.80
N TYR A 72 -13.71 18.27 5.76
CA TYR A 72 -13.20 18.16 4.41
C TYR A 72 -13.03 19.55 3.78
N VAL A 73 -11.79 19.91 3.56
CA VAL A 73 -11.43 21.08 2.75
C VAL A 73 -11.10 20.60 1.35
N ARG A 74 -11.98 20.92 0.39
CA ARG A 74 -11.80 20.51 -1.00
C ARG A 74 -10.55 21.20 -1.59
N PRO A 75 -9.56 20.44 -2.08
CA PRO A 75 -8.41 21.04 -2.75
C PRO A 75 -8.82 21.71 -4.06
N GLU A 76 -8.17 22.82 -4.39
CA GLU A 76 -8.29 23.41 -5.70
C GLU A 76 -7.50 22.59 -6.72
N VAL A 77 -8.20 21.88 -7.58
CA VAL A 77 -7.63 21.07 -8.66
C VAL A 77 -8.17 21.55 -10.00
N ASP A 78 -7.28 21.79 -10.96
CA ASP A 78 -7.67 22.07 -12.33
C ASP A 78 -8.41 20.87 -12.95
N LYS A 79 -9.69 21.05 -13.22
CA LYS A 79 -10.57 20.06 -13.87
C LYS A 79 -11.00 20.52 -15.28
N SER A 80 -10.24 21.39 -15.92
CA SER A 80 -10.51 21.89 -17.30
C SER A 80 -10.61 20.75 -18.32
N TRP A 81 -9.96 19.62 -18.03
CA TRP A 81 -10.01 18.39 -18.82
C TRP A 81 -11.34 17.63 -18.74
N ALA A 82 -12.17 17.91 -17.73
CA ALA A 82 -13.37 17.10 -17.45
C ALA A 82 -14.45 17.30 -18.53
N ALA A 83 -15.14 16.22 -18.86
CA ALA A 83 -16.23 16.19 -19.81
C ALA A 83 -17.55 16.66 -19.14
N THR A 84 -17.61 17.94 -18.77
CA THR A 84 -18.76 18.55 -18.06
C THR A 84 -19.87 19.08 -18.98
N GLY A 85 -19.92 18.60 -20.22
CA GLY A 85 -20.77 19.11 -21.26
C GLY A 85 -20.12 20.24 -22.08
N TRP A 86 -20.60 20.47 -23.28
CA TRP A 86 -20.11 21.50 -24.17
C TRP A 86 -21.23 21.98 -25.12
N ASN A 87 -21.23 23.27 -25.39
CA ASN A 87 -22.01 23.86 -26.47
C ASN A 87 -21.20 24.98 -27.13
N SER A 88 -21.63 25.44 -28.31
CA SER A 88 -20.91 26.41 -29.13
C SER A 88 -20.76 27.80 -28.51
N SER A 89 -21.49 28.11 -27.42
CA SER A 89 -21.37 29.39 -26.70
C SER A 89 -20.27 29.40 -25.64
N MET A 90 -19.71 28.26 -25.33
CA MET A 90 -18.64 28.13 -24.33
C MET A 90 -17.30 28.60 -24.88
N LYS A 91 -16.57 29.42 -24.09
CA LYS A 91 -15.22 29.93 -24.43
C LYS A 91 -14.12 28.90 -24.19
N ARG A 92 -14.37 27.65 -24.52
CA ARG A 92 -13.39 26.55 -24.41
C ARG A 92 -13.64 25.50 -25.47
N ASP A 93 -12.63 24.74 -25.80
CA ASP A 93 -12.76 23.59 -26.67
C ASP A 93 -13.55 22.46 -26.00
N ARG A 94 -14.08 21.55 -26.81
CA ARG A 94 -14.73 20.35 -26.36
C ARG A 94 -13.68 19.45 -25.67
N ALA A 95 -13.94 19.02 -24.44
CA ALA A 95 -13.09 18.03 -23.77
C ALA A 95 -13.31 16.66 -24.44
N ILE A 96 -12.25 16.10 -25.01
CA ILE A 96 -12.23 14.79 -25.62
C ILE A 96 -11.36 13.88 -24.77
N ILE A 97 -11.96 12.83 -24.20
CA ILE A 97 -11.26 11.82 -23.41
C ILE A 97 -11.23 10.55 -24.27
N ASN A 98 -10.03 10.20 -24.73
CA ASN A 98 -9.82 9.06 -25.61
C ASN A 98 -8.54 8.30 -25.18
N SER A 99 -8.60 6.97 -25.20
CA SER A 99 -7.48 6.07 -24.93
C SER A 99 -7.01 5.31 -26.19
N LEU A 100 -7.64 5.58 -27.36
CA LEU A 100 -7.29 4.91 -28.59
C LEU A 100 -6.14 5.66 -29.28
N PHE A 101 -5.00 5.00 -29.38
CA PHE A 101 -3.84 5.41 -30.16
C PHE A 101 -3.54 4.31 -31.19
N ILE A 102 -3.73 4.58 -32.46
CA ILE A 102 -3.50 3.60 -33.54
C ILE A 102 -2.02 3.62 -33.94
N GLU A 103 -1.43 4.81 -34.03
CA GLU A 103 -0.02 4.97 -34.38
C GLU A 103 0.87 4.72 -33.15
N ALA A 104 1.84 3.83 -33.31
CA ALA A 104 2.71 3.38 -32.21
C ALA A 104 3.54 4.52 -31.59
N ASP A 105 4.05 5.43 -32.40
CA ASP A 105 4.82 6.59 -31.95
C ASP A 105 3.99 7.56 -31.09
N ARG A 106 2.73 7.75 -31.42
CA ARG A 106 1.80 8.55 -30.59
C ARG A 106 1.49 7.89 -29.27
N LEU A 107 1.35 6.55 -29.26
CA LEU A 107 1.16 5.79 -28.02
C LEU A 107 2.39 5.90 -27.15
N GLU A 108 3.60 5.77 -27.70
CA GLU A 108 4.85 5.92 -26.94
C GLU A 108 4.97 7.30 -26.27
N VAL A 109 4.65 8.38 -26.98
CA VAL A 109 4.61 9.73 -26.41
C VAL A 109 3.58 9.83 -25.27
N HIS A 110 2.43 9.19 -25.39
CA HIS A 110 1.43 9.16 -24.33
C HIS A 110 1.92 8.38 -23.10
N LEU A 111 2.54 7.21 -23.29
CA LEU A 111 3.11 6.39 -22.23
C LEU A 111 4.22 7.13 -21.47
N ALA A 112 5.06 7.89 -22.16
CA ALA A 112 6.07 8.75 -21.52
C ALA A 112 5.45 9.84 -20.61
N LYS A 113 4.27 10.36 -20.94
CA LYS A 113 3.51 11.25 -20.05
C LYS A 113 2.97 10.51 -18.83
N LEU A 114 2.47 9.29 -19.01
CA LEU A 114 2.00 8.46 -17.91
C LEU A 114 3.14 8.10 -16.96
N GLU A 115 4.31 7.74 -17.49
CA GLU A 115 5.49 7.46 -16.66
C GLU A 115 5.86 8.66 -15.79
N LYS A 116 5.95 9.86 -16.34
CA LYS A 116 6.21 11.09 -15.57
C LYS A 116 5.19 11.30 -14.46
N LYS A 117 3.91 11.06 -14.75
CA LYS A 117 2.84 11.12 -13.76
C LYS A 117 3.04 10.09 -12.64
N TYR A 118 3.36 8.84 -12.98
CA TYR A 118 3.59 7.79 -11.98
C TYR A 118 4.81 8.07 -11.11
N ARG A 119 5.90 8.57 -11.68
CA ARG A 119 7.06 9.03 -10.90
C ARG A 119 6.71 10.15 -9.93
N ALA A 120 5.87 11.09 -10.34
CA ALA A 120 5.39 12.14 -9.44
C ALA A 120 4.51 11.59 -8.31
N ILE A 121 3.67 10.59 -8.58
CA ILE A 121 2.88 9.89 -7.54
C ILE A 121 3.82 9.15 -6.58
N GLU A 122 4.81 8.41 -7.07
CA GLU A 122 5.80 7.71 -6.24
C GLU A 122 6.54 8.64 -5.28
N GLN A 123 6.86 9.85 -5.74
CA GLN A 123 7.57 10.84 -4.93
C GLN A 123 6.71 11.56 -3.89
N ASN A 124 5.43 11.81 -4.21
CA ASN A 124 4.60 12.72 -3.42
C ASN A 124 3.48 12.05 -2.63
N GLU A 125 3.08 10.83 -3.00
CA GLU A 125 1.90 10.18 -2.41
C GLU A 125 2.23 8.93 -1.61
N LEU A 126 3.51 8.61 -1.43
CA LEU A 126 3.94 7.50 -0.57
C LEU A 126 3.52 7.76 0.88
N MET A 127 2.80 6.81 1.47
CA MET A 127 2.41 6.81 2.87
C MET A 127 2.86 5.52 3.54
N VAL A 128 3.56 5.64 4.65
CA VAL A 128 4.08 4.52 5.44
C VAL A 128 4.13 4.91 6.91
N GLU A 129 3.81 3.97 7.76
CA GLU A 129 4.02 4.09 9.20
C GLU A 129 5.17 3.18 9.62
N THR A 130 6.01 3.69 10.50
CA THR A 130 7.10 2.90 11.09
C THR A 130 7.03 3.00 12.61
N GLN A 131 7.26 1.89 13.30
CA GLN A 131 7.33 1.87 14.76
C GLN A 131 8.53 1.05 15.21
N PHE A 132 9.25 1.54 16.22
CA PHE A 132 10.37 0.85 16.87
C PHE A 132 11.53 0.46 15.92
N LEU A 133 11.80 1.23 14.87
CA LEU A 133 12.88 0.91 13.93
C LEU A 133 14.26 1.42 14.37
N GLU A 134 14.34 2.34 15.31
CA GLU A 134 15.57 3.03 15.69
C GLU A 134 16.62 2.08 16.27
N ASP A 135 16.16 1.12 17.08
CA ASP A 135 17.01 0.11 17.74
C ASP A 135 16.71 -1.31 17.27
N ALA A 136 15.97 -1.47 16.17
CA ALA A 136 15.51 -2.77 15.71
C ALA A 136 16.67 -3.63 15.18
N GLU A 137 16.73 -4.89 15.65
CA GLU A 137 17.56 -5.95 15.09
C GLU A 137 16.81 -6.78 14.04
N PHE A 138 15.48 -6.75 14.09
CA PHE A 138 14.57 -7.37 13.13
C PHE A 138 13.43 -6.41 12.80
N ALA A 139 12.80 -6.55 11.64
CA ALA A 139 11.61 -5.77 11.34
C ALA A 139 10.53 -6.63 10.67
N ILE A 140 9.26 -6.30 10.98
CA ILE A 140 8.09 -6.88 10.32
C ILE A 140 7.58 -5.91 9.27
N VAL A 141 7.23 -6.44 8.09
CA VAL A 141 6.51 -5.71 7.05
C VAL A 141 5.10 -6.29 6.98
N ALA A 142 4.09 -5.48 7.27
CA ALA A 142 2.69 -5.90 7.27
C ALA A 142 1.77 -4.70 7.00
N TYR A 143 0.57 -4.91 6.43
CA TYR A 143 -0.41 -3.85 6.18
C TYR A 143 -1.80 -4.24 6.67
N GLY A 144 -2.71 -3.28 6.75
CA GLY A 144 -4.11 -3.52 7.14
C GLY A 144 -4.22 -4.24 8.49
N THR A 145 -5.11 -5.21 8.56
CA THR A 145 -5.38 -6.00 9.78
C THR A 145 -4.14 -6.74 10.28
N THR A 146 -3.32 -7.31 9.38
CA THR A 146 -2.10 -8.02 9.81
C THR A 146 -1.10 -7.10 10.51
N ALA A 147 -0.99 -5.84 10.13
CA ALA A 147 -0.13 -4.87 10.80
C ALA A 147 -0.60 -4.57 12.24
N ARG A 148 -1.93 -4.45 12.45
CA ARG A 148 -2.49 -4.29 13.80
C ARG A 148 -2.15 -5.45 14.71
N ILE A 149 -2.29 -6.67 14.21
CA ILE A 149 -2.00 -7.90 14.97
C ILE A 149 -0.49 -8.01 15.23
N ALA A 150 0.33 -7.75 14.20
CA ALA A 150 1.78 -7.77 14.30
C ALA A 150 2.32 -6.77 15.33
N LEU A 151 1.73 -5.59 15.44
CA LEU A 151 2.12 -4.58 16.43
C LEU A 151 1.99 -5.10 17.87
N THR A 152 0.95 -5.88 18.16
CA THR A 152 0.79 -6.52 19.48
C THR A 152 1.87 -7.59 19.71
N ALA A 153 2.16 -8.41 18.71
CA ALA A 153 3.23 -9.40 18.79
C ALA A 153 4.62 -8.75 18.98
N ILE A 154 4.87 -7.63 18.28
CA ILE A 154 6.07 -6.82 18.43
C ILE A 154 6.23 -6.30 19.86
N ARG A 155 5.16 -5.74 20.44
CA ARG A 155 5.20 -5.24 21.82
C ARG A 155 5.50 -6.34 22.82
N ASN A 156 4.92 -7.54 22.64
CA ASN A 156 5.20 -8.70 23.47
C ASN A 156 6.67 -9.14 23.34
N ALA A 157 7.19 -9.24 22.12
CA ALA A 157 8.58 -9.59 21.86
C ALA A 157 9.56 -8.59 22.47
N ARG A 158 9.27 -7.30 22.36
CA ARG A 158 10.08 -6.23 22.96
C ARG A 158 10.07 -6.27 24.47
N ALA A 159 8.94 -6.63 25.11
CA ALA A 159 8.87 -6.83 26.56
C ALA A 159 9.81 -7.95 27.04
N GLU A 160 10.14 -8.90 26.17
CA GLU A 160 11.12 -9.99 26.42
C GLU A 160 12.53 -9.68 25.87
N GLY A 161 12.78 -8.43 25.49
CA GLY A 161 14.10 -7.97 25.05
C GLY A 161 14.44 -8.26 23.59
N ILE A 162 13.48 -8.69 22.77
CA ILE A 162 13.69 -8.89 21.33
C ILE A 162 13.42 -7.58 20.60
N LYS A 163 14.44 -6.95 20.05
CA LYS A 163 14.35 -5.67 19.35
C LYS A 163 13.80 -5.83 17.94
N VAL A 164 12.49 -5.78 17.82
CA VAL A 164 11.78 -5.88 16.54
C VAL A 164 10.96 -4.64 16.29
N GLY A 165 10.99 -4.14 15.05
CA GLY A 165 10.25 -2.97 14.58
C GLY A 165 9.15 -3.33 13.57
N LEU A 166 8.33 -2.34 13.21
CA LEU A 166 7.26 -2.44 12.21
C LEU A 166 7.50 -1.45 11.07
N ILE A 167 7.33 -1.93 9.85
CA ILE A 167 7.11 -1.12 8.65
C ILE A 167 5.71 -1.46 8.15
N ARG A 168 4.81 -0.49 8.20
CA ARG A 168 3.43 -0.63 7.72
C ARG A 168 3.22 0.22 6.46
N PRO A 169 3.24 -0.36 5.27
CA PRO A 169 2.74 0.32 4.09
C PRO A 169 1.28 0.77 4.29
N ILE A 170 1.00 2.06 4.13
CA ILE A 170 -0.34 2.62 4.02
C ILE A 170 -0.70 2.71 2.55
N THR A 171 0.26 3.10 1.70
CA THR A 171 0.17 2.89 0.26
C THR A 171 0.83 1.56 -0.11
N LEU A 172 0.10 0.71 -0.83
CA LEU A 172 0.65 -0.51 -1.42
C LEU A 172 1.27 -0.23 -2.79
N TRP A 173 0.74 0.75 -3.49
CA TRP A 173 1.40 1.45 -4.57
C TRP A 173 1.13 2.96 -4.41
N PRO A 174 2.18 3.79 -4.34
CA PRO A 174 3.61 3.47 -4.30
C PRO A 174 4.01 2.62 -3.09
N PHE A 175 4.95 1.71 -3.28
CA PHE A 175 5.47 0.85 -2.23
C PHE A 175 6.69 1.50 -1.53
N PRO A 176 6.87 1.37 -0.20
CA PRO A 176 7.94 2.03 0.56
C PRO A 176 9.30 1.33 0.40
N SER A 177 9.70 1.05 -0.84
CA SER A 177 10.91 0.28 -1.17
C SER A 177 12.17 0.87 -0.56
N ARG A 178 12.30 2.21 -0.52
CA ARG A 178 13.48 2.87 0.06
C ARG A 178 13.59 2.63 1.56
N ILE A 179 12.49 2.75 2.30
CA ILE A 179 12.47 2.53 3.75
C ILE A 179 12.81 1.08 4.07
N ILE A 180 12.26 0.13 3.32
CA ILE A 180 12.56 -1.30 3.47
C ILE A 180 14.02 -1.57 3.13
N SER A 181 14.55 -1.01 2.03
CA SER A 181 15.96 -1.15 1.65
C SER A 181 16.91 -0.63 2.73
N ASP A 182 16.64 0.58 3.24
CA ASP A 182 17.47 1.20 4.26
C ASP A 182 17.39 0.46 5.60
N THR A 183 16.22 -0.12 5.93
CA THR A 183 16.05 -0.98 7.10
C THR A 183 16.79 -2.31 6.92
N ALA A 184 16.67 -2.96 5.77
CA ALA A 184 17.31 -4.24 5.46
C ALA A 184 18.83 -4.20 5.62
N LYS A 185 19.47 -3.06 5.38
CA LYS A 185 20.92 -2.86 5.59
C LYS A 185 21.35 -2.81 7.06
N ARG A 186 20.41 -2.63 7.99
CA ARG A 186 20.68 -2.44 9.43
C ARG A 186 20.18 -3.57 10.30
N VAL A 187 19.17 -4.33 9.83
CA VAL A 187 18.58 -5.42 10.59
C VAL A 187 19.15 -6.77 10.16
N LYS A 188 19.07 -7.75 11.04
CA LYS A 188 19.48 -9.14 10.76
C LYS A 188 18.52 -9.86 9.83
N GLY A 189 17.23 -9.45 9.80
CA GLY A 189 16.23 -10.05 8.95
C GLY A 189 14.90 -9.29 8.94
N LEU A 190 14.15 -9.49 7.86
CA LEU A 190 12.77 -9.00 7.69
C LEU A 190 11.80 -10.19 7.74
N LEU A 191 10.62 -9.96 8.31
CA LEU A 191 9.50 -10.90 8.28
C LEU A 191 8.29 -10.21 7.64
N THR A 192 7.83 -10.70 6.49
CA THR A 192 6.57 -10.25 5.89
C THR A 192 5.41 -11.09 6.41
N VAL A 193 4.35 -10.43 6.90
CA VAL A 193 3.14 -11.10 7.44
C VAL A 193 1.93 -10.69 6.61
N GLU A 194 1.22 -11.67 6.03
CA GLU A 194 0.09 -11.46 5.12
C GLU A 194 -1.05 -12.46 5.35
N MET A 195 -2.27 -12.08 4.97
CA MET A 195 -3.38 -13.02 4.78
C MET A 195 -3.45 -13.48 3.32
N SER A 196 -2.36 -14.09 2.85
CA SER A 196 -2.20 -14.62 1.49
C SER A 196 -1.15 -15.75 1.48
N LEU A 197 -0.92 -16.33 0.32
CA LEU A 197 0.17 -17.31 0.09
C LEU A 197 1.51 -16.65 -0.27
N GLY A 198 1.63 -15.34 -0.08
CA GLY A 198 2.83 -14.54 -0.35
C GLY A 198 2.70 -13.73 -1.64
N GLN A 199 2.41 -12.43 -1.48
CA GLN A 199 2.35 -11.48 -2.59
C GLN A 199 3.17 -10.22 -2.26
N MET A 200 2.91 -9.53 -1.15
CA MET A 200 3.70 -8.38 -0.73
C MET A 200 5.15 -8.76 -0.38
N VAL A 201 5.37 -9.99 0.06
CA VAL A 201 6.72 -10.49 0.36
C VAL A 201 7.67 -10.38 -0.84
N ASP A 202 7.17 -10.50 -2.07
CA ASP A 202 8.01 -10.35 -3.26
C ASP A 202 8.48 -8.91 -3.44
N ASP A 203 7.62 -7.93 -3.18
CA ASP A 203 8.04 -6.51 -3.16
C ASP A 203 9.03 -6.24 -2.01
N GLY A 204 8.81 -6.87 -0.85
CA GLY A 204 9.76 -6.85 0.26
C GLY A 204 11.14 -7.41 -0.11
N ARG A 205 11.18 -8.54 -0.81
CA ARG A 205 12.43 -9.17 -1.31
C ARG A 205 13.13 -8.29 -2.34
N ILE A 206 12.37 -7.74 -3.29
CA ILE A 206 12.91 -6.80 -4.28
C ILE A 206 13.50 -5.57 -3.60
N ALA A 207 12.79 -5.00 -2.62
CA ALA A 207 13.24 -3.82 -1.90
C ALA A 207 14.48 -4.10 -1.01
N ALA A 208 14.52 -5.25 -0.34
CA ALA A 208 15.67 -5.66 0.47
C ALA A 208 16.91 -5.96 -0.37
N ASN A 209 16.73 -6.38 -1.62
CA ASN A 209 17.79 -6.63 -2.62
C ASN A 209 18.96 -7.46 -2.06
N GLY A 210 18.65 -8.49 -1.27
CA GLY A 210 19.64 -9.38 -0.67
C GLY A 210 20.43 -8.82 0.52
N ALA A 211 20.12 -7.60 1.01
CA ALA A 211 20.83 -6.99 2.14
C ALA A 211 20.63 -7.76 3.47
N CYS A 212 19.48 -8.42 3.64
CA CYS A 212 19.22 -9.37 4.70
C CYS A 212 18.21 -10.44 4.24
N PRO A 213 18.09 -11.58 4.97
CA PRO A 213 17.03 -12.55 4.72
C PRO A 213 15.63 -11.94 4.87
N VAL A 214 14.73 -12.28 3.94
CA VAL A 214 13.31 -11.89 4.00
C VAL A 214 12.48 -13.16 4.20
N LYS A 215 12.03 -13.36 5.42
CA LYS A 215 11.14 -14.46 5.83
C LYS A 215 9.69 -14.10 5.48
N PHE A 216 8.86 -15.12 5.39
CA PHE A 216 7.44 -14.98 5.11
C PHE A 216 6.61 -15.81 6.09
N TYR A 217 5.54 -15.21 6.60
CA TYR A 217 4.50 -15.90 7.33
C TYR A 217 3.12 -15.46 6.79
N GLY A 218 2.33 -16.43 6.32
CA GLY A 218 1.01 -16.18 5.74
C GLY A 218 -0.04 -17.16 6.22
N ARG A 219 -1.27 -16.68 6.29
CA ARG A 219 -2.48 -17.50 6.43
C ARG A 219 -3.38 -17.22 5.23
N SER A 220 -4.16 -18.18 4.83
CA SER A 220 -5.03 -18.08 3.66
C SER A 220 -6.40 -18.69 3.91
N GLY A 221 -7.33 -18.59 2.95
CA GLY A 221 -8.66 -19.19 3.05
C GLY A 221 -9.56 -18.58 4.13
N GLY A 222 -9.29 -17.33 4.54
CA GLY A 222 -10.05 -16.63 5.58
C GLY A 222 -9.51 -16.81 7.00
N VAL A 223 -8.40 -17.52 7.17
CA VAL A 223 -7.75 -17.66 8.47
C VAL A 223 -6.90 -16.44 8.75
N VAL A 224 -7.10 -15.83 9.91
CA VAL A 224 -6.38 -14.64 10.37
C VAL A 224 -5.19 -15.07 11.23
N PRO A 225 -3.97 -14.56 11.00
CA PRO A 225 -2.81 -14.87 11.83
C PRO A 225 -3.03 -14.34 13.26
N GLY A 226 -2.76 -15.20 14.26
CA GLY A 226 -2.87 -14.82 15.67
C GLY A 226 -1.61 -14.10 16.18
N VAL A 227 -1.77 -13.29 17.24
CA VAL A 227 -0.65 -12.62 17.91
C VAL A 227 0.44 -13.60 18.33
N ARG A 228 0.04 -14.75 18.92
CA ARG A 228 0.97 -15.79 19.37
C ARG A 228 1.73 -16.42 18.19
N GLU A 229 1.07 -16.62 17.08
CA GLU A 229 1.69 -17.21 15.88
C GLU A 229 2.77 -16.27 15.33
N ILE A 230 2.45 -14.97 15.19
CA ILE A 230 3.42 -13.97 14.73
C ILE A 230 4.58 -13.84 15.73
N TYR A 231 4.30 -13.84 17.03
CA TYR A 231 5.34 -13.84 18.08
C TYR A 231 6.30 -15.03 17.92
N GLN A 232 5.76 -16.24 17.70
CA GLN A 232 6.58 -17.43 17.48
C GLN A 232 7.47 -17.30 16.23
N GLN A 233 6.99 -16.66 15.16
CA GLN A 233 7.81 -16.37 13.97
C GLN A 233 8.95 -15.37 14.29
N ILE A 234 8.71 -14.39 15.15
CA ILE A 234 9.76 -13.46 15.60
C ILE A 234 10.85 -14.24 16.37
N VAL A 235 10.45 -15.12 17.31
CA VAL A 235 11.39 -15.93 18.09
C VAL A 235 12.20 -16.86 17.18
N SER A 236 11.54 -17.58 16.27
CA SER A 236 12.21 -18.47 15.32
C SER A 236 13.20 -17.70 14.43
N MET A 237 12.81 -16.52 13.93
CA MET A 237 13.71 -15.67 13.13
C MET A 237 14.94 -15.23 13.94
N LYS A 238 14.75 -14.88 15.23
CA LYS A 238 15.85 -14.53 16.12
C LYS A 238 16.80 -15.72 16.32
N GLU A 239 16.27 -16.92 16.58
CA GLU A 239 17.09 -18.13 16.80
C GLU A 239 17.89 -18.53 15.55
N GLU A 240 17.30 -18.38 14.37
CA GLU A 240 17.95 -18.73 13.11
C GLU A 240 19.00 -17.70 12.62
N LEU A 241 18.87 -16.43 13.03
CA LEU A 241 19.68 -15.31 12.52
C LEU A 241 20.51 -14.63 13.65
N ALA A 242 20.56 -15.24 14.83
CA ALA A 242 21.33 -14.74 16.00
C ALA A 242 22.86 -14.73 15.78
#